data_3e7bd03ff671bbab62ff3ef24aed626b
#
_entry.id   3e7bd03ff671bbab62ff3ef24aed626b
#
_cell.length_a   1.000
_cell.length_b   1.000
_cell.length_c   1.000
_cell.angle_alpha   90.00
_cell.angle_beta   90.00
_cell.angle_gamma   90.00
#
_symmetry.space_group_name_H-M   'P 1'
#
loop_
_entity.id
_entity.type
_entity.pdbx_description
1 polymer ?
#
loop_
_entity_poly.entity_id
_entity_poly.type
_entity_poly.pdbx_seq_one_letter_code
_entity_poly.pdbx_strand_id
1 'polypeptide(L)'
;MSEPLLSVRNLETYYGPITAIRGVSFDVTEGQIVTILGANGAGKTTVLKSVCGAMEAQKGTISFAGRSVTGREPDWVARQGIAHVPEGREIFPFMTVKGNLMMGAYSRHDRGGIERDLDIVYGYFPVLRERQSSQAGYLSGGQQQMLAIGRALMARPKLMLLDEPSLGLSPILVKEIFGIIRRLNQEQKVTMLLVEQNANMALKTAHYGYVLEVGRIVLEGACEKLVENEDVREFYLGVKETAVRGKKRWKRTKRWR
;
A
#
# COMPACT_ATOMS: atom_id res chain seq x y z
N MET A 1 -13.27 2.68 -21.45
CA MET A 1 -12.54 2.39 -20.17
C MET A 1 -12.44 3.74 -19.45
N SER A 2 -12.83 3.81 -18.19
CA SER A 2 -12.66 5.02 -17.38
C SER A 2 -11.18 5.35 -17.23
N GLU A 3 -10.83 6.65 -17.23
CA GLU A 3 -9.46 7.06 -16.94
C GLU A 3 -9.02 6.58 -15.56
N PRO A 4 -7.77 6.09 -15.41
CA PRO A 4 -7.27 5.64 -14.11
C PRO A 4 -7.14 6.82 -13.12
N LEU A 5 -7.43 6.58 -11.84
CA LEU A 5 -7.21 7.58 -10.79
C LEU A 5 -5.73 7.93 -10.62
N LEU A 6 -4.86 6.89 -10.63
CA LEU A 6 -3.40 7.06 -10.66
C LEU A 6 -2.85 6.39 -11.92
N SER A 7 -2.00 7.09 -12.64
CA SER A 7 -1.29 6.57 -13.81
C SER A 7 0.20 6.87 -13.67
N VAL A 8 1.01 5.83 -13.73
CA VAL A 8 2.47 5.90 -13.69
C VAL A 8 3.01 5.39 -15.03
N ARG A 9 3.92 6.12 -15.67
CA ARG A 9 4.48 5.78 -16.99
C ARG A 9 5.99 5.93 -16.98
N ASN A 10 6.68 4.83 -17.34
CA ASN A 10 8.14 4.76 -17.52
C ASN A 10 8.93 5.35 -16.34
N LEU A 11 8.47 5.11 -15.11
CA LEU A 11 9.09 5.65 -13.90
C LEU A 11 10.48 5.08 -13.71
N GLU A 12 11.50 5.94 -13.60
CA GLU A 12 12.84 5.59 -13.19
C GLU A 12 13.25 6.41 -11.96
N THR A 13 13.80 5.71 -10.96
CA THR A 13 14.22 6.33 -9.69
C THR A 13 15.55 5.74 -9.23
N TYR A 14 16.45 6.58 -8.74
CA TYR A 14 17.80 6.22 -8.38
C TYR A 14 18.09 6.55 -6.91
N TYR A 15 18.92 5.73 -6.26
CA TYR A 15 19.62 6.02 -5.02
C TYR A 15 21.11 6.21 -5.33
N GLY A 16 21.53 7.45 -5.53
CA GLY A 16 22.87 7.72 -6.05
C GLY A 16 23.10 6.99 -7.38
N PRO A 17 24.12 6.11 -7.50
CA PRO A 17 24.41 5.39 -8.74
C PRO A 17 23.49 4.16 -8.94
N ILE A 18 22.67 3.81 -7.96
CA ILE A 18 21.86 2.57 -8.00
C ILE A 18 20.47 2.87 -8.56
N THR A 19 20.13 2.24 -9.68
CA THR A 19 18.78 2.31 -10.25
C THR A 19 17.85 1.37 -9.46
N ALA A 20 16.93 1.96 -8.68
CA ALA A 20 15.95 1.22 -7.90
C ALA A 20 14.70 0.85 -8.72
N ILE A 21 14.23 1.77 -9.57
CA ILE A 21 13.07 1.59 -10.46
C ILE A 21 13.52 1.82 -11.89
N ARG A 22 13.09 0.93 -12.81
CA ARG A 22 13.64 0.80 -14.16
C ARG A 22 12.52 0.79 -15.21
N GLY A 23 11.86 1.92 -15.44
CA GLY A 23 10.80 2.06 -16.44
C GLY A 23 9.49 1.39 -16.01
N VAL A 24 9.10 1.56 -14.74
CA VAL A 24 7.84 1.01 -14.21
C VAL A 24 6.65 1.78 -14.74
N SER A 25 5.64 1.06 -15.23
CA SER A 25 4.36 1.62 -15.69
C SER A 25 3.21 0.82 -15.10
N PHE A 26 2.22 1.48 -14.49
CA PHE A 26 1.03 0.85 -13.93
C PHE A 26 -0.11 1.85 -13.75
N ASP A 27 -1.31 1.33 -13.59
CA ASP A 27 -2.53 2.10 -13.35
C ASP A 27 -3.25 1.65 -12.08
N VAL A 28 -3.91 2.60 -11.41
CA VAL A 28 -4.83 2.33 -10.31
C VAL A 28 -6.18 2.92 -10.67
N THR A 29 -7.18 2.06 -10.84
CA THR A 29 -8.56 2.46 -11.13
C THR A 29 -9.26 2.92 -9.85
N GLU A 30 -10.08 3.95 -9.95
CA GLU A 30 -10.87 4.48 -8.83
C GLU A 30 -11.75 3.38 -8.19
N GLY A 31 -11.80 3.37 -6.86
CA GLY A 31 -12.58 2.40 -6.09
C GLY A 31 -11.96 0.99 -5.99
N GLN A 32 -10.80 0.75 -6.62
CA GLN A 32 -10.13 -0.55 -6.54
C GLN A 32 -9.05 -0.59 -5.47
N ILE A 33 -8.75 -1.80 -4.99
CA ILE A 33 -7.51 -2.14 -4.31
C ILE A 33 -6.60 -2.76 -5.37
N VAL A 34 -5.47 -2.11 -5.64
CA VAL A 34 -4.41 -2.61 -6.53
C VAL A 34 -3.20 -2.98 -5.69
N THR A 35 -2.52 -4.08 -6.02
CA THR A 35 -1.33 -4.50 -5.28
C THR A 35 -0.08 -4.57 -6.16
N ILE A 36 1.07 -4.18 -5.59
CA ILE A 36 2.39 -4.44 -6.16
C ILE A 36 3.09 -5.45 -5.26
N LEU A 37 3.30 -6.65 -5.79
CA LEU A 37 4.00 -7.75 -5.13
C LEU A 37 5.48 -7.73 -5.49
N GLY A 38 6.32 -8.12 -4.55
CA GLY A 38 7.75 -8.26 -4.81
C GLY A 38 8.53 -8.65 -3.57
N ALA A 39 9.70 -9.23 -3.75
CA ALA A 39 10.62 -9.52 -2.67
C ALA A 39 11.17 -8.23 -2.04
N ASN A 40 11.84 -8.36 -0.89
CA ASN A 40 12.56 -7.22 -0.30
C ASN A 40 13.64 -6.73 -1.26
N GLY A 41 13.76 -5.41 -1.39
CA GLY A 41 14.66 -4.77 -2.35
C GLY A 41 14.16 -4.76 -3.80
N ALA A 42 12.96 -5.24 -4.10
CA ALA A 42 12.40 -5.17 -5.47
C ALA A 42 12.08 -3.74 -5.94
N GLY A 43 11.96 -2.78 -5.01
CA GLY A 43 11.65 -1.39 -5.31
C GLY A 43 10.24 -0.95 -4.89
N LYS A 44 9.47 -1.77 -4.16
CA LYS A 44 8.08 -1.50 -3.76
C LYS A 44 7.91 -0.17 -3.03
N THR A 45 8.61 0.02 -1.91
CA THR A 45 8.61 1.27 -1.13
C THR A 45 9.06 2.47 -1.98
N THR A 46 10.02 2.27 -2.89
CA THR A 46 10.49 3.33 -3.80
C THR A 46 9.38 3.79 -4.74
N VAL A 47 8.57 2.86 -5.28
CA VAL A 47 7.40 3.23 -6.09
C VAL A 47 6.44 4.10 -5.29
N LEU A 48 6.09 3.70 -4.05
CA LEU A 48 5.19 4.49 -3.21
C LEU A 48 5.77 5.87 -2.87
N LYS A 49 7.06 5.93 -2.50
CA LYS A 49 7.76 7.19 -2.22
C LYS A 49 7.80 8.12 -3.42
N SER A 50 7.97 7.60 -4.63
CA SER A 50 7.92 8.42 -5.85
C SER A 50 6.50 8.93 -6.10
N VAL A 51 5.46 8.11 -5.87
CA VAL A 51 4.05 8.53 -6.04
C VAL A 51 3.65 9.61 -5.05
N CYS A 52 4.09 9.53 -3.78
CA CYS A 52 3.75 10.54 -2.76
C CYS A 52 4.71 11.75 -2.74
N GLY A 53 5.68 11.83 -3.67
CA GLY A 53 6.62 12.95 -3.77
C GLY A 53 7.76 12.90 -2.75
N ALA A 54 7.85 11.85 -1.90
CA ALA A 54 8.93 11.68 -0.93
C ALA A 54 10.25 11.23 -1.58
N MET A 55 10.24 10.92 -2.86
CA MET A 55 11.40 10.59 -3.66
C MET A 55 11.23 11.10 -5.08
N GLU A 56 12.24 11.79 -5.57
CA GLU A 56 12.23 12.36 -6.92
C GLU A 56 12.35 11.25 -7.98
N ALA A 57 11.47 11.32 -8.98
CA ALA A 57 11.56 10.49 -10.17
C ALA A 57 12.47 11.20 -11.20
N GLN A 58 13.55 10.54 -11.62
CA GLN A 58 14.47 11.09 -12.59
C GLN A 58 13.93 10.99 -14.02
N LYS A 59 13.05 9.99 -14.29
CA LYS A 59 12.34 9.87 -15.58
C LYS A 59 10.93 9.34 -15.36
N GLY A 60 10.12 9.54 -16.38
CA GLY A 60 8.73 9.11 -16.39
C GLY A 60 7.77 10.17 -15.90
N THR A 61 6.50 9.79 -15.81
CA THR A 61 5.43 10.67 -15.38
C THR A 61 4.50 9.98 -14.42
N ILE A 62 4.00 10.74 -13.45
CA ILE A 62 2.98 10.31 -12.48
C ILE A 62 1.82 11.29 -12.61
N SER A 63 0.64 10.77 -12.92
CA SER A 63 -0.61 11.52 -13.00
C SER A 63 -1.62 11.00 -11.99
N PHE A 64 -2.24 11.89 -11.25
CA PHE A 64 -3.28 11.59 -10.27
C PHE A 64 -4.52 12.44 -10.52
N ALA A 65 -5.68 11.80 -10.69
CA ALA A 65 -6.95 12.46 -11.04
C ALA A 65 -6.80 13.43 -12.23
N GLY A 66 -6.08 12.99 -13.28
CA GLY A 66 -5.84 13.79 -14.50
C GLY A 66 -4.79 14.91 -14.36
N ARG A 67 -4.14 15.06 -13.18
CA ARG A 67 -3.12 16.09 -12.93
C ARG A 67 -1.74 15.48 -12.73
N SER A 68 -0.70 16.10 -13.29
CA SER A 68 0.67 15.68 -13.03
C SER A 68 1.07 15.97 -11.58
N VAL A 69 1.54 14.93 -10.90
CA VAL A 69 2.14 15.00 -9.55
C VAL A 69 3.65 14.71 -9.58
N THR A 70 4.22 14.50 -10.76
CA THR A 70 5.65 14.23 -10.96
C THR A 70 6.51 15.35 -10.39
N GLY A 71 7.47 15.02 -9.51
CA GLY A 71 8.40 16.00 -8.93
C GLY A 71 7.74 17.05 -8.03
N ARG A 72 6.52 16.80 -7.56
CA ARG A 72 5.84 17.69 -6.61
C ARG A 72 6.21 17.30 -5.17
N GLU A 73 6.27 18.31 -4.31
CA GLU A 73 6.54 18.13 -2.88
C GLU A 73 5.47 17.29 -2.17
N PRO A 74 5.82 16.49 -1.16
CA PRO A 74 4.90 15.57 -0.48
C PRO A 74 3.66 16.25 0.10
N ASP A 75 3.79 17.46 0.67
CA ASP A 75 2.67 18.21 1.24
C ASP A 75 1.67 18.64 0.16
N TRP A 76 2.16 19.03 -1.01
CA TRP A 76 1.31 19.36 -2.14
C TRP A 76 0.57 18.11 -2.65
N VAL A 77 1.28 16.97 -2.79
CA VAL A 77 0.69 15.69 -3.22
C VAL A 77 -0.38 15.22 -2.24
N ALA A 78 -0.11 15.31 -0.93
CA ALA A 78 -1.06 14.95 0.11
C ALA A 78 -2.36 15.79 0.01
N ARG A 79 -2.27 17.08 -0.28
CA ARG A 79 -3.43 17.97 -0.48
C ARG A 79 -4.24 17.63 -1.73
N GLN A 80 -3.68 16.91 -2.71
CA GLN A 80 -4.47 16.40 -3.84
C GLN A 80 -5.36 15.22 -3.45
N GLY A 81 -5.15 14.60 -2.28
CA GLY A 81 -5.92 13.48 -1.76
C GLY A 81 -5.17 12.14 -1.80
N ILE A 82 -3.83 12.16 -1.82
CA ILE A 82 -3.00 10.96 -1.66
C ILE A 82 -2.53 10.90 -0.20
N ALA A 83 -2.88 9.83 0.53
CA ALA A 83 -2.37 9.58 1.86
C ALA A 83 -1.41 8.37 1.83
N HIS A 84 -0.30 8.46 2.56
CA HIS A 84 0.70 7.41 2.66
C HIS A 84 0.76 6.85 4.08
N VAL A 85 0.67 5.54 4.19
CA VAL A 85 0.96 4.76 5.40
C VAL A 85 2.29 4.04 5.16
N PRO A 86 3.41 4.58 5.68
CA PRO A 86 4.73 4.05 5.42
C PRO A 86 4.98 2.75 6.18
N GLU A 87 5.96 1.98 5.71
CA GLU A 87 6.57 0.89 6.48
C GLU A 87 7.06 1.43 7.84
N GLY A 88 6.90 0.64 8.91
CA GLY A 88 7.31 1.07 10.26
C GLY A 88 6.32 1.98 10.98
N ARG A 89 5.14 2.26 10.38
CA ARG A 89 3.97 2.95 10.98
C ARG A 89 4.15 4.45 11.17
N GLU A 90 5.35 4.94 11.49
CA GLU A 90 5.73 6.34 11.70
C GLU A 90 4.70 7.16 12.50
N ILE A 91 4.28 6.63 13.64
CA ILE A 91 3.40 7.32 14.59
C ILE A 91 4.18 8.35 15.41
N PHE A 92 3.49 9.33 16.00
CA PHE A 92 4.06 10.26 16.98
C PHE A 92 3.95 9.65 18.39
N PRO A 93 5.01 9.00 18.93
CA PRO A 93 4.89 8.14 20.11
C PRO A 93 4.53 8.90 21.38
N PHE A 94 4.94 10.16 21.50
CA PHE A 94 4.67 11.03 22.66
C PHE A 94 3.34 11.78 22.59
N MET A 95 2.66 11.76 21.44
CA MET A 95 1.32 12.29 21.30
C MET A 95 0.28 11.24 21.72
N THR A 96 -0.89 11.71 22.14
CA THR A 96 -2.02 10.82 22.38
C THR A 96 -2.49 10.15 21.08
N VAL A 97 -3.21 9.03 21.21
CA VAL A 97 -3.86 8.35 20.08
C VAL A 97 -4.78 9.33 19.33
N LYS A 98 -5.64 10.06 20.05
CA LYS A 98 -6.49 11.10 19.44
C LYS A 98 -5.67 12.19 18.77
N GLY A 99 -4.58 12.66 19.39
CA GLY A 99 -3.68 13.65 18.80
C GLY A 99 -3.08 13.16 17.48
N ASN A 100 -2.61 11.91 17.42
CA ASN A 100 -2.11 11.30 16.18
C ASN A 100 -3.18 11.26 15.07
N LEU A 101 -4.42 10.88 15.39
CA LEU A 101 -5.53 10.88 14.44
C LEU A 101 -5.81 12.29 13.92
N MET A 102 -5.86 13.28 14.80
CA MET A 102 -6.09 14.68 14.42
C MET A 102 -5.01 15.25 13.52
N MET A 103 -3.75 14.81 13.65
CA MET A 103 -2.67 15.17 12.72
C MET A 103 -2.97 14.73 11.26
N GLY A 104 -3.71 13.64 11.07
CA GLY A 104 -4.16 13.22 9.74
C GLY A 104 -5.11 14.22 9.08
N ALA A 105 -5.84 15.00 9.86
CA ALA A 105 -6.75 16.04 9.38
C ALA A 105 -6.11 17.44 9.32
N TYR A 106 -4.79 17.58 9.49
CA TYR A 106 -4.08 18.86 9.60
C TYR A 106 -4.37 19.85 8.47
N SER A 107 -4.49 19.37 7.24
CA SER A 107 -4.77 20.20 6.06
C SER A 107 -6.26 20.55 5.89
N ARG A 108 -7.14 20.07 6.77
CA ARG A 108 -8.60 20.26 6.68
C ARG A 108 -9.07 21.38 7.58
N HIS A 109 -10.16 22.04 7.17
CA HIS A 109 -10.77 23.16 7.92
C HIS A 109 -12.23 22.89 8.31
N ASP A 110 -12.80 21.74 7.91
CA ASP A 110 -14.20 21.35 8.13
C ASP A 110 -14.38 20.66 9.52
N ARG A 111 -14.35 21.44 10.61
CA ARG A 111 -14.37 20.92 12.01
C ARG A 111 -15.42 19.83 12.24
N GLY A 112 -16.69 20.07 11.87
CA GLY A 112 -17.75 19.09 12.03
C GLY A 112 -17.58 17.82 11.17
N GLY A 113 -16.88 17.92 10.03
CA GLY A 113 -16.47 16.77 9.22
C GLY A 113 -15.37 15.97 9.88
N ILE A 114 -14.39 16.64 10.49
CA ILE A 114 -13.28 15.99 11.19
C ILE A 114 -13.79 15.17 12.38
N GLU A 115 -14.74 15.70 13.17
CA GLU A 115 -15.34 14.97 14.29
C GLU A 115 -16.10 13.72 13.83
N ARG A 116 -16.89 13.83 12.75
CA ARG A 116 -17.57 12.66 12.15
C ARG A 116 -16.59 11.61 11.66
N ASP A 117 -15.51 12.01 11.02
CA ASP A 117 -14.50 11.07 10.53
C ASP A 117 -13.73 10.40 11.66
N LEU A 118 -13.51 11.12 12.78
CA LEU A 118 -12.92 10.53 13.97
C LEU A 118 -13.82 9.41 14.52
N ASP A 119 -15.14 9.62 14.55
CA ASP A 119 -16.10 8.58 14.94
C ASP A 119 -16.11 7.40 13.98
N ILE A 120 -15.99 7.66 12.68
CA ILE A 120 -15.85 6.60 11.64
C ILE A 120 -14.57 5.79 11.91
N VAL A 121 -13.43 6.44 12.11
CA VAL A 121 -12.16 5.76 12.44
C VAL A 121 -12.31 4.91 13.70
N TYR A 122 -12.94 5.40 14.73
CA TYR A 122 -13.21 4.65 15.95
C TYR A 122 -14.18 3.48 15.74
N GLY A 123 -15.07 3.56 14.76
CA GLY A 123 -15.92 2.45 14.33
C GLY A 123 -15.14 1.31 13.66
N TYR A 124 -14.10 1.62 12.89
CA TYR A 124 -13.20 0.61 12.32
C TYR A 124 -12.19 0.08 13.33
N PHE A 125 -11.75 0.91 14.28
CA PHE A 125 -10.70 0.62 15.27
C PHE A 125 -11.17 0.93 16.68
N PRO A 126 -12.09 0.15 17.30
CA PRO A 126 -12.65 0.43 18.63
C PRO A 126 -11.57 0.59 19.71
N VAL A 127 -10.49 -0.17 19.64
CA VAL A 127 -9.35 -0.10 20.57
C VAL A 127 -8.70 1.29 20.58
N LEU A 128 -8.74 2.03 19.48
CA LEU A 128 -8.21 3.40 19.44
C LEU A 128 -9.11 4.38 20.19
N ARG A 129 -10.43 4.14 20.23
CA ARG A 129 -11.37 4.90 21.07
C ARG A 129 -11.11 4.67 22.55
N GLU A 130 -10.95 3.40 22.94
CA GLU A 130 -10.65 3.03 24.33
C GLU A 130 -9.33 3.64 24.83
N ARG A 131 -8.35 3.77 23.94
CA ARG A 131 -7.02 4.27 24.23
C ARG A 131 -6.79 5.73 23.79
N GLN A 132 -7.84 6.49 23.47
CA GLN A 132 -7.72 7.80 22.83
C GLN A 132 -6.87 8.82 23.60
N SER A 133 -6.85 8.74 24.91
CA SER A 133 -6.06 9.62 25.80
C SER A 133 -4.68 9.05 26.14
N SER A 134 -4.39 7.80 25.78
CA SER A 134 -3.08 7.18 26.02
C SER A 134 -2.06 7.70 24.99
N GLN A 135 -0.78 7.78 25.40
CA GLN A 135 0.30 8.03 24.45
C GLN A 135 0.42 6.87 23.46
N ALA A 136 0.60 7.21 22.18
CA ALA A 136 0.63 6.23 21.08
C ALA A 136 1.81 5.25 21.18
N GLY A 137 2.90 5.64 21.83
CA GLY A 137 4.05 4.78 22.08
C GLY A 137 3.76 3.55 22.94
N TYR A 138 2.70 3.58 23.75
CA TYR A 138 2.29 2.45 24.60
C TYR A 138 1.36 1.45 23.89
N LEU A 139 1.00 1.71 22.65
CA LEU A 139 0.20 0.80 21.85
C LEU A 139 1.05 -0.42 21.41
N SER A 140 0.41 -1.59 21.31
CA SER A 140 1.03 -2.74 20.64
C SER A 140 1.31 -2.45 19.17
N GLY A 141 2.20 -3.22 18.55
CA GLY A 141 2.54 -3.04 17.14
C GLY A 141 1.33 -3.08 16.20
N GLY A 142 0.35 -3.95 16.44
CA GLY A 142 -0.87 -3.99 15.65
C GLY A 142 -1.76 -2.77 15.87
N GLN A 143 -1.87 -2.29 17.12
CA GLN A 143 -2.62 -1.07 17.43
C GLN A 143 -1.97 0.19 16.84
N GLN A 144 -0.62 0.22 16.79
CA GLN A 144 0.12 1.28 16.09
C GLN A 144 -0.15 1.27 14.59
N GLN A 145 -0.26 0.08 13.98
CA GLN A 145 -0.65 -0.06 12.56
C GLN A 145 -2.07 0.43 12.31
N MET A 146 -3.02 0.08 13.20
CA MET A 146 -4.39 0.59 13.15
C MET A 146 -4.41 2.12 13.26
N LEU A 147 -3.58 2.69 14.16
CA LEU A 147 -3.44 4.13 14.33
C LEU A 147 -2.89 4.81 13.08
N ALA A 148 -1.87 4.23 12.43
CA ALA A 148 -1.30 4.77 11.20
C ALA A 148 -2.31 4.79 10.04
N ILE A 149 -3.09 3.71 9.87
CA ILE A 149 -4.18 3.63 8.88
C ILE A 149 -5.29 4.61 9.23
N GLY A 150 -5.70 4.67 10.50
CA GLY A 150 -6.72 5.61 10.97
C GLY A 150 -6.32 7.07 10.75
N ARG A 151 -5.05 7.42 11.02
CA ARG A 151 -4.49 8.75 10.74
C ARG A 151 -4.56 9.09 9.25
N ALA A 152 -4.21 8.16 8.37
CA ALA A 152 -4.32 8.35 6.93
C ALA A 152 -5.78 8.56 6.49
N LEU A 153 -6.73 7.82 7.08
CA LEU A 153 -8.16 7.95 6.78
C LEU A 153 -8.72 9.32 7.16
N MET A 154 -8.21 9.94 8.25
CA MET A 154 -8.61 11.30 8.68
C MET A 154 -8.35 12.38 7.63
N ALA A 155 -7.44 12.16 6.67
CA ALA A 155 -7.22 13.05 5.53
C ALA A 155 -8.34 12.99 4.48
N ARG A 156 -9.31 12.08 4.55
CA ARG A 156 -10.30 11.75 3.50
C ARG A 156 -9.62 11.51 2.15
N PRO A 157 -8.69 10.56 2.06
CA PRO A 157 -7.91 10.37 0.84
C PRO A 157 -8.78 9.79 -0.28
N LYS A 158 -8.52 10.21 -1.52
CA LYS A 158 -8.99 9.53 -2.72
C LYS A 158 -8.17 8.28 -3.01
N LEU A 159 -6.86 8.33 -2.68
CA LEU A 159 -5.92 7.23 -2.82
C LEU A 159 -5.13 7.05 -1.53
N MET A 160 -5.15 5.84 -0.97
CA MET A 160 -4.33 5.45 0.17
C MET A 160 -3.22 4.52 -0.30
N LEU A 161 -1.97 4.92 -0.05
CA LEU A 161 -0.77 4.13 -0.30
C LEU A 161 -0.42 3.37 0.99
N LEU A 162 -0.34 2.04 0.92
CA LEU A 162 -0.08 1.17 2.07
C LEU A 162 1.23 0.40 1.83
N ASP A 163 2.25 0.70 2.63
CA ASP A 163 3.58 0.08 2.52
C ASP A 163 3.73 -1.02 3.56
N GLU A 164 3.67 -2.27 3.11
CA GLU A 164 3.81 -3.51 3.90
C GLU A 164 3.00 -3.50 5.22
N PRO A 165 1.67 -3.26 5.18
CA PRO A 165 0.88 -3.11 6.40
C PRO A 165 0.83 -4.37 7.27
N SER A 166 1.27 -5.52 6.77
CA SER A 166 1.34 -6.79 7.53
C SER A 166 2.68 -7.01 8.25
N LEU A 167 3.70 -6.20 7.98
CA LEU A 167 5.04 -6.43 8.47
C LEU A 167 5.13 -6.42 10.00
N GLY A 168 5.73 -7.50 10.56
CA GLY A 168 5.94 -7.62 12.00
C GLY A 168 4.66 -7.82 12.83
N LEU A 169 3.56 -8.23 12.19
CA LEU A 169 2.29 -8.54 12.87
C LEU A 169 2.06 -10.04 13.02
N SER A 170 1.34 -10.43 14.06
CA SER A 170 0.88 -11.81 14.20
C SER A 170 -0.13 -12.18 13.10
N PRO A 171 -0.26 -13.46 12.74
CA PRO A 171 -1.19 -13.90 11.70
C PRO A 171 -2.65 -13.50 11.94
N ILE A 172 -3.07 -13.37 13.20
CA ILE A 172 -4.41 -12.93 13.58
C ILE A 172 -4.58 -11.44 13.23
N LEU A 173 -3.64 -10.60 13.63
CA LEU A 173 -3.65 -9.16 13.35
C LEU A 173 -3.53 -8.87 11.85
N VAL A 174 -2.75 -9.66 11.11
CA VAL A 174 -2.68 -9.57 9.64
C VAL A 174 -4.07 -9.75 9.03
N LYS A 175 -4.81 -10.81 9.42
CA LYS A 175 -6.16 -11.06 8.94
C LYS A 175 -7.13 -9.91 9.28
N GLU A 176 -7.02 -9.38 10.50
CA GLU A 176 -7.82 -8.25 10.96
C GLU A 176 -7.57 -6.99 10.13
N ILE A 177 -6.30 -6.58 9.98
CA ILE A 177 -5.91 -5.40 9.19
C ILE A 177 -6.37 -5.53 7.74
N PHE A 178 -6.16 -6.67 7.10
CA PHE A 178 -6.62 -6.88 5.72
C PHE A 178 -8.16 -6.93 5.62
N GLY A 179 -8.85 -7.43 6.64
CA GLY A 179 -10.30 -7.34 6.77
C GLY A 179 -10.78 -5.89 6.79
N ILE A 180 -10.12 -5.04 7.59
CA ILE A 180 -10.42 -3.61 7.68
C ILE A 180 -10.11 -2.90 6.36
N ILE A 181 -8.98 -3.18 5.71
CA ILE A 181 -8.61 -2.62 4.39
C ILE A 181 -9.73 -2.89 3.36
N ARG A 182 -10.25 -4.13 3.28
CA ARG A 182 -11.38 -4.47 2.40
C ARG A 182 -12.64 -3.70 2.75
N ARG A 183 -12.99 -3.62 4.05
CA ARG A 183 -14.17 -2.88 4.51
C ARG A 183 -14.07 -1.39 4.20
N LEU A 184 -12.92 -0.77 4.42
CA LEU A 184 -12.65 0.64 4.07
C LEU A 184 -12.85 0.89 2.57
N ASN A 185 -12.35 -0.01 1.71
CA ASN A 185 -12.57 0.09 0.28
C ASN A 185 -14.06 -0.06 -0.09
N GLN A 186 -14.75 -1.05 0.48
CA GLN A 186 -16.15 -1.34 0.16
C GLN A 186 -17.12 -0.29 0.69
N GLU A 187 -16.93 0.16 1.93
CA GLU A 187 -17.85 1.04 2.65
C GLU A 187 -17.56 2.52 2.38
N GLN A 188 -16.27 2.91 2.36
CA GLN A 188 -15.82 4.30 2.19
C GLN A 188 -15.36 4.62 0.75
N LYS A 189 -15.34 3.62 -0.14
CA LYS A 189 -14.90 3.75 -1.55
C LYS A 189 -13.47 4.29 -1.70
N VAL A 190 -12.62 4.14 -0.69
CA VAL A 190 -11.22 4.58 -0.76
C VAL A 190 -10.48 3.70 -1.75
N THR A 191 -9.86 4.31 -2.77
CA THR A 191 -8.94 3.61 -3.67
C THR A 191 -7.63 3.32 -2.94
N MET A 192 -7.03 2.14 -3.16
CA MET A 192 -5.83 1.75 -2.43
C MET A 192 -4.77 1.17 -3.36
N LEU A 193 -3.53 1.60 -3.15
CA LEU A 193 -2.34 0.96 -3.71
C LEU A 193 -1.57 0.31 -2.56
N LEU A 194 -1.56 -1.02 -2.55
CA LEU A 194 -0.97 -1.85 -1.52
C LEU A 194 0.34 -2.45 -2.03
N VAL A 195 1.45 -2.24 -1.35
CA VAL A 195 2.67 -3.01 -1.61
C VAL A 195 2.90 -4.02 -0.49
N GLU A 196 3.20 -5.26 -0.86
CA GLU A 196 3.31 -6.37 0.07
C GLU A 196 4.33 -7.43 -0.39
N GLN A 197 4.96 -8.06 0.59
CA GLN A 197 5.71 -9.27 0.39
C GLN A 197 4.82 -10.51 0.57
N ASN A 198 3.79 -10.42 1.42
CA ASN A 198 2.82 -11.48 1.66
C ASN A 198 1.82 -11.60 0.51
N ALA A 199 2.25 -12.25 -0.57
CA ALA A 199 1.46 -12.38 -1.79
C ALA A 199 0.08 -13.02 -1.55
N ASN A 200 -0.02 -14.00 -0.63
CA ASN A 200 -1.29 -14.67 -0.35
C ASN A 200 -2.35 -13.71 0.19
N MET A 201 -1.97 -12.85 1.15
CA MET A 201 -2.90 -11.87 1.71
C MET A 201 -3.21 -10.76 0.71
N ALA A 202 -2.20 -10.27 0.00
CA ALA A 202 -2.38 -9.22 -0.99
C ALA A 202 -3.29 -9.64 -2.14
N LEU A 203 -3.06 -10.81 -2.77
CA LEU A 203 -3.87 -11.32 -3.87
C LEU A 203 -5.31 -11.64 -3.48
N LYS A 204 -5.55 -12.08 -2.21
CA LYS A 204 -6.91 -12.30 -1.70
C LYS A 204 -7.66 -11.00 -1.37
N THR A 205 -6.96 -9.89 -1.32
CA THR A 205 -7.52 -8.59 -0.92
C THR A 205 -7.70 -7.65 -2.09
N ALA A 206 -6.73 -7.64 -3.02
CA ALA A 206 -6.73 -6.75 -4.15
C ALA A 206 -7.54 -7.29 -5.35
N HIS A 207 -7.96 -6.37 -6.23
CA HIS A 207 -8.67 -6.69 -7.47
C HIS A 207 -7.69 -6.93 -8.62
N TYR A 208 -6.61 -6.14 -8.68
CA TYR A 208 -5.58 -6.21 -9.70
C TYR A 208 -4.19 -6.20 -9.07
N GLY A 209 -3.22 -6.88 -9.68
CA GLY A 209 -1.89 -7.02 -9.15
C GLY A 209 -0.81 -6.85 -10.20
N TYR A 210 0.31 -6.28 -9.75
CA TYR A 210 1.57 -6.18 -10.48
C TYR A 210 2.65 -6.93 -9.71
N VAL A 211 3.50 -7.67 -10.40
CA VAL A 211 4.67 -8.33 -9.81
C VAL A 211 5.91 -7.54 -10.17
N LEU A 212 6.60 -7.03 -9.17
CA LEU A 212 7.80 -6.21 -9.29
C LEU A 212 9.05 -7.03 -8.96
N GLU A 213 10.01 -7.10 -9.87
CA GLU A 213 11.31 -7.73 -9.66
C GLU A 213 12.42 -6.82 -10.14
N VAL A 214 13.40 -6.59 -9.28
CA VAL A 214 14.61 -5.80 -9.59
C VAL A 214 14.26 -4.48 -10.29
N GLY A 215 13.24 -3.79 -9.78
CA GLY A 215 12.79 -2.50 -10.28
C GLY A 215 11.96 -2.53 -11.57
N ARG A 216 11.47 -3.70 -12.02
CA ARG A 216 10.64 -3.84 -13.23
C ARG A 216 9.35 -4.60 -12.93
N ILE A 217 8.26 -4.21 -13.56
CA ILE A 217 7.06 -5.04 -13.60
C ILE A 217 7.30 -6.18 -14.59
N VAL A 218 7.16 -7.42 -14.10
CA VAL A 218 7.42 -8.64 -14.88
C VAL A 218 6.14 -9.42 -15.19
N LEU A 219 5.07 -9.16 -14.41
CA LEU A 219 3.76 -9.78 -14.61
C LEU A 219 2.68 -8.85 -14.05
N GLU A 220 1.51 -8.86 -14.67
CA GLU A 220 0.33 -8.12 -14.20
C GLU A 220 -0.95 -8.85 -14.55
N GLY A 221 -2.03 -8.56 -13.84
CA GLY A 221 -3.35 -9.11 -14.14
C GLY A 221 -4.34 -9.01 -12.99
N ALA A 222 -5.57 -9.43 -13.25
CA ALA A 222 -6.57 -9.62 -12.19
C ALA A 222 -6.03 -10.61 -11.16
N CYS A 223 -6.21 -10.30 -9.87
CA CYS A 223 -5.64 -11.12 -8.79
C CYS A 223 -6.12 -12.58 -8.83
N GLU A 224 -7.36 -12.83 -9.25
CA GLU A 224 -7.90 -14.18 -9.45
C GLU A 224 -7.06 -15.00 -10.45
N LYS A 225 -6.63 -14.38 -11.56
CA LYS A 225 -5.77 -15.01 -12.56
C LYS A 225 -4.33 -15.15 -12.08
N LEU A 226 -3.82 -14.17 -11.31
CA LEU A 226 -2.47 -14.25 -10.76
C LEU A 226 -2.32 -15.38 -9.75
N VAL A 227 -3.35 -15.69 -8.96
CA VAL A 227 -3.34 -16.84 -8.03
C VAL A 227 -3.20 -18.18 -8.76
N GLU A 228 -3.71 -18.28 -9.99
CA GLU A 228 -3.64 -19.48 -10.82
C GLU A 228 -2.31 -19.60 -11.58
N ASN A 229 -1.57 -18.50 -11.71
CA ASN A 229 -0.30 -18.49 -12.45
C ASN A 229 0.75 -19.36 -11.77
N GLU A 230 1.35 -20.28 -12.49
CA GLU A 230 2.32 -21.26 -11.98
C GLU A 230 3.53 -20.59 -11.33
N ASP A 231 4.08 -19.53 -11.95
CA ASP A 231 5.25 -18.83 -11.42
C ASP A 231 4.91 -18.05 -10.14
N VAL A 232 3.72 -17.44 -10.08
CA VAL A 232 3.23 -16.77 -8.84
C VAL A 232 3.04 -17.81 -7.73
N ARG A 233 2.46 -18.95 -8.04
CA ARG A 233 2.25 -20.04 -7.06
C ARG A 233 3.57 -20.59 -6.53
N GLU A 234 4.55 -20.84 -7.39
CA GLU A 234 5.83 -21.41 -6.98
C GLU A 234 6.70 -20.40 -6.22
N PHE A 235 6.86 -19.18 -6.74
CA PHE A 235 7.84 -18.21 -6.23
C PHE A 235 7.29 -17.27 -5.14
N TYR A 236 5.96 -17.05 -5.11
CA TYR A 236 5.35 -16.09 -4.17
C TYR A 236 4.36 -16.73 -3.20
N LEU A 237 3.65 -17.81 -3.59
CA LEU A 237 2.70 -18.50 -2.72
C LEU A 237 3.30 -19.73 -2.02
N GLY A 238 4.54 -20.12 -2.37
CA GLY A 238 5.25 -21.26 -1.76
C GLY A 238 4.59 -22.61 -2.05
N VAL A 239 3.69 -22.69 -3.03
CA VAL A 239 3.05 -23.95 -3.44
C VAL A 239 4.03 -24.75 -4.27
N LYS A 240 4.71 -25.70 -3.64
CA LYS A 240 5.55 -26.67 -4.35
C LYS A 240 4.62 -27.69 -5.04
N GLU A 241 4.65 -27.77 -6.37
CA GLU A 241 4.08 -28.95 -7.03
C GLU A 241 4.75 -30.20 -6.45
N THR A 242 3.91 -31.12 -5.97
CA THR A 242 4.37 -32.44 -5.49
C THR A 242 5.13 -33.11 -6.62
N ALA A 243 6.44 -33.24 -6.47
CA ALA A 243 7.29 -33.92 -7.42
C ALA A 243 6.76 -35.34 -7.65
N VAL A 244 6.33 -35.65 -8.86
CA VAL A 244 6.16 -37.04 -9.29
C VAL A 244 7.48 -37.74 -9.05
N ARG A 245 7.48 -38.76 -8.17
CA ARG A 245 8.67 -39.56 -7.81
C ARG A 245 9.38 -39.99 -9.10
N GLY A 246 10.61 -39.49 -9.32
CA GLY A 246 11.50 -40.02 -10.34
C GLY A 246 12.13 -39.05 -11.34
N LYS A 247 11.74 -37.79 -11.42
CA LYS A 247 12.42 -36.82 -12.31
C LYS A 247 13.37 -35.92 -11.52
N LYS A 248 14.69 -35.92 -11.88
CA LYS A 248 15.68 -34.96 -11.37
C LYS A 248 15.16 -33.55 -11.61
N ARG A 249 14.96 -32.79 -10.52
CA ARG A 249 14.46 -31.43 -10.54
C ARG A 249 15.59 -30.52 -11.04
N TRP A 250 15.56 -30.12 -12.30
CA TRP A 250 16.30 -28.95 -12.75
C TRP A 250 15.68 -27.73 -12.04
N LYS A 251 16.51 -26.81 -11.53
CA LYS A 251 16.01 -25.55 -10.97
C LYS A 251 15.16 -24.87 -12.03
N ARG A 252 13.85 -24.77 -11.80
CA ARG A 252 12.94 -24.08 -12.70
C ARG A 252 13.29 -22.59 -12.68
N THR A 253 13.58 -22.01 -13.84
CA THR A 253 13.76 -20.57 -13.99
C THR A 253 12.41 -19.94 -14.27
N LYS A 254 12.16 -18.75 -13.72
CA LYS A 254 10.93 -18.02 -13.97
C LYS A 254 10.75 -17.79 -15.48
N ARG A 255 9.52 -17.96 -16.00
CA ARG A 255 9.24 -17.89 -17.44
C ARG A 255 9.35 -16.47 -18.03
N TRP A 256 9.34 -15.42 -17.18
CA TRP A 256 9.48 -14.02 -17.59
C TRP A 256 10.93 -13.48 -17.51
N ARG A 257 11.90 -14.34 -17.37
CA ARG A 257 13.32 -13.96 -17.45
C ARG A 257 13.85 -14.16 -18.85
#